data_83bfda91d6a883f15f36c4823167b193
#
_entry.id   83bfda91d6a883f15f36c4823167b193
#
_cell.length_a   1.000
_cell.length_b   1.000
_cell.length_c   1.000
_cell.angle_alpha   90.00
_cell.angle_beta   90.00
_cell.angle_gamma   90.00
#
_symmetry.space_group_name_H-M   'P 1'
#
loop_
_entity.id
_entity.type
_entity.pdbx_description
1 polymer ?
#
loop_
_entity_poly.entity_id
_entity_poly.type
_entity_poly.pdbx_seq_one_letter_code
_entity_poly.pdbx_strand_id
1 'polypeptide(L)'
;IIIPGYTRILRQPRNTNTGYLEYSPIEGLDYDSEAVHEFIRKIGYSGLFSVEFIRDENNKDYFLEINMRNDGNAYCVKSAGVNLPFIWCYYSVFGQLPNLPMTFSNSIRFIPDFNDLKVALSQKKTLEWFADFAKADSHSIFNSKDIGPFFVEIENQIKRHI
;
A
#
# COMPACT_ATOMS: atom_id res chain seq x y z
N ILE A 1 16.14 10.43 -0.74
CA ILE A 1 14.88 9.85 -0.27
C ILE A 1 13.93 9.79 -1.46
N ILE A 2 13.26 8.65 -1.66
CA ILE A 2 12.31 8.42 -2.75
C ILE A 2 10.96 8.14 -2.12
N ILE A 3 9.97 8.99 -2.39
CA ILE A 3 8.58 8.85 -1.95
C ILE A 3 7.72 8.94 -3.21
N PRO A 4 7.39 7.80 -3.86
CA PRO A 4 6.72 7.83 -5.16
C PRO A 4 5.25 8.19 -5.09
N GLY A 5 4.59 7.98 -3.96
CA GLY A 5 3.16 8.22 -3.84
C GLY A 5 2.66 8.11 -2.40
N TYR A 6 1.35 8.27 -2.26
CA TYR A 6 0.63 8.16 -1.00
C TYR A 6 -0.59 7.25 -1.12
N THR A 7 -1.03 6.69 -0.01
CA THR A 7 -2.23 5.86 0.07
C THR A 7 -3.37 6.63 0.72
N ARG A 8 -4.56 6.48 0.15
CA ARG A 8 -5.83 6.85 0.78
C ARG A 8 -6.63 5.59 1.06
N ILE A 9 -6.96 5.35 2.31
CA ILE A 9 -7.74 4.18 2.72
C ILE A 9 -9.21 4.41 2.37
N LEU A 10 -9.79 3.53 1.58
CA LEU A 10 -11.19 3.59 1.13
C LEU A 10 -12.11 2.74 2.02
N ARG A 11 -11.59 1.61 2.52
CA ARG A 11 -12.29 0.75 3.48
C ARG A 11 -11.27 0.15 4.44
N GLN A 12 -11.40 0.48 5.73
CA GLN A 12 -10.44 0.10 6.77
C GLN A 12 -11.02 -0.99 7.68
N PRO A 13 -10.27 -2.06 7.95
CA PRO A 13 -10.55 -2.98 9.03
C PRO A 13 -10.40 -2.29 10.40
N ARG A 14 -11.16 -2.73 11.41
CA ARG A 14 -11.17 -2.08 12.73
C ARG A 14 -9.83 -2.05 13.45
N ASN A 15 -8.93 -3.00 13.18
CA ASN A 15 -7.70 -3.19 13.97
C ASN A 15 -6.45 -3.40 13.09
N THR A 16 -6.48 -3.03 11.81
CA THR A 16 -5.34 -3.19 10.91
C THR A 16 -5.22 -1.99 9.97
N ASN A 17 -4.02 -1.75 9.47
CA ASN A 17 -3.72 -0.62 8.60
C ASN A 17 -3.89 -0.95 7.10
N THR A 18 -3.90 -2.25 6.73
CA THR A 18 -3.99 -2.67 5.34
C THR A 18 -5.44 -2.93 4.97
N GLY A 19 -6.09 -1.94 4.39
CA GLY A 19 -7.45 -2.01 3.87
C GLY A 19 -7.50 -1.90 2.35
N TYR A 20 -8.72 -1.83 1.79
CA TYR A 20 -8.93 -1.40 0.42
C TYR A 20 -8.50 0.07 0.29
N LEU A 21 -7.62 0.35 -0.64
CA LEU A 21 -6.98 1.66 -0.76
C LEU A 21 -6.78 2.10 -2.21
N GLU A 22 -6.61 3.40 -2.37
CA GLU A 22 -6.12 4.03 -3.59
C GLU A 22 -4.69 4.54 -3.34
N TYR A 23 -3.77 4.18 -4.23
CA TYR A 23 -2.40 4.66 -4.24
C TYR A 23 -2.22 5.67 -5.36
N SER A 24 -1.86 6.88 -5.01
CA SER A 24 -1.79 8.03 -5.91
C SER A 24 -0.37 8.60 -5.96
N PRO A 25 0.01 9.23 -7.10
CA PRO A 25 1.30 9.93 -7.22
C PRO A 25 1.48 10.98 -6.13
N ILE A 26 2.71 11.13 -5.63
CA ILE A 26 3.01 12.04 -4.50
C ILE A 26 2.75 13.51 -4.85
N GLU A 27 2.86 13.88 -6.10
CA GLU A 27 2.63 15.24 -6.59
C GLU A 27 1.18 15.73 -6.35
N GLY A 28 0.25 14.81 -6.13
CA GLY A 28 -1.14 15.13 -5.78
C GLY A 28 -1.40 15.39 -4.31
N LEU A 29 -0.38 15.24 -3.45
CA LEU A 29 -0.52 15.38 -2.00
C LEU A 29 0.13 16.69 -1.53
N ASP A 30 -0.67 17.54 -0.88
CA ASP A 30 -0.15 18.66 -0.10
C ASP A 30 0.25 18.13 1.29
N TYR A 31 1.55 18.08 1.57
CA TYR A 31 2.13 17.62 2.84
C TYR A 31 3.49 18.26 3.09
N ASP A 32 3.92 18.30 4.33
CA ASP A 32 5.25 18.81 4.71
C ASP A 32 6.34 17.79 4.37
N SER A 33 6.77 17.80 3.10
CA SER A 33 7.82 16.91 2.60
C SER A 33 9.18 17.18 3.27
N GLU A 34 9.45 18.44 3.59
CA GLU A 34 10.73 18.83 4.23
C GLU A 34 10.85 18.24 5.62
N ALA A 35 9.80 18.31 6.44
CA ALA A 35 9.79 17.71 7.77
C ALA A 35 10.04 16.19 7.73
N VAL A 36 9.43 15.47 6.77
CA VAL A 36 9.66 14.02 6.59
C VAL A 36 11.12 13.75 6.19
N HIS A 37 11.64 14.50 5.23
CA HIS A 37 13.01 14.33 4.76
C HIS A 37 14.03 14.66 5.86
N GLU A 38 13.82 15.74 6.61
CA GLU A 38 14.69 16.14 7.71
C GLU A 38 14.68 15.09 8.82
N PHE A 39 13.51 14.57 9.18
CA PHE A 39 13.38 13.52 10.17
C PHE A 39 14.20 12.29 9.78
N ILE A 40 14.01 11.75 8.57
CA ILE A 40 14.73 10.56 8.09
C ILE A 40 16.25 10.80 8.06
N ARG A 41 16.70 11.99 7.62
CA ARG A 41 18.13 12.34 7.63
C ARG A 41 18.71 12.42 9.04
N LYS A 42 17.99 13.05 9.99
CA LYS A 42 18.46 13.22 11.37
C LYS A 42 18.64 11.89 12.11
N ILE A 43 17.75 10.91 11.87
CA ILE A 43 17.92 9.59 12.48
C ILE A 43 18.93 8.70 11.75
N GLY A 44 19.47 9.12 10.60
CA GLY A 44 20.45 8.37 9.81
C GLY A 44 19.92 7.06 9.25
N TYR A 45 18.60 6.96 9.01
CA TYR A 45 17.99 5.73 8.53
C TYR A 45 18.21 5.51 7.03
N SER A 46 18.60 4.29 6.68
CA SER A 46 18.69 3.82 5.29
C SER A 46 17.90 2.51 5.15
N GLY A 47 16.80 2.54 4.42
CA GLY A 47 15.92 1.40 4.25
C GLY A 47 14.55 1.79 3.72
N LEU A 48 13.66 0.81 3.69
CA LEU A 48 12.26 1.03 3.32
C LEU A 48 11.49 1.59 4.52
N PHE A 49 10.64 2.56 4.27
CA PHE A 49 9.79 3.13 5.31
C PHE A 49 8.42 3.54 4.74
N SER A 50 7.43 3.67 5.62
CA SER A 50 6.18 4.38 5.37
C SER A 50 5.87 5.32 6.52
N VAL A 51 5.24 6.44 6.23
CA VAL A 51 4.81 7.43 7.24
C VAL A 51 3.29 7.51 7.21
N GLU A 52 2.69 7.47 8.37
CA GLU A 52 1.24 7.55 8.53
C GLU A 52 0.83 8.87 9.18
N PHE A 53 -0.18 9.49 8.60
CA PHE A 53 -0.79 10.72 9.08
C PHE A 53 -2.29 10.55 9.24
N ILE A 54 -2.87 11.28 10.17
CA ILE A 54 -4.30 11.53 10.24
C ILE A 54 -4.54 12.95 9.76
N ARG A 55 -5.39 13.12 8.76
CA ARG A 55 -5.80 14.42 8.25
C ARG A 55 -7.16 14.79 8.85
N ASP A 56 -7.25 15.96 9.48
CA ASP A 56 -8.50 16.46 9.99
C ASP A 56 -9.36 17.14 8.90
N GLU A 57 -10.56 17.55 9.27
CA GLU A 57 -11.51 18.24 8.38
C GLU A 57 -11.04 19.63 7.88
N ASN A 58 -10.02 20.20 8.51
CA ASN A 58 -9.36 21.44 8.08
C ASN A 58 -8.15 21.19 7.21
N ASN A 59 -7.93 19.96 6.72
CA ASN A 59 -6.77 19.51 5.97
C ASN A 59 -5.43 19.62 6.71
N LYS A 60 -5.45 19.62 8.04
CA LYS A 60 -4.23 19.59 8.84
C LYS A 60 -3.80 18.16 9.10
N ASP A 61 -2.54 17.85 8.81
CA ASP A 61 -1.94 16.55 9.03
C ASP A 61 -1.37 16.43 10.44
N TYR A 62 -1.67 15.30 11.07
CA TYR A 62 -1.11 14.91 12.37
C TYR A 62 -0.33 13.62 12.15
N PHE A 63 0.97 13.67 12.46
CA PHE A 63 1.83 12.49 12.42
C PHE A 63 1.29 11.42 13.37
N LEU A 64 1.16 10.21 12.88
CA LEU A 64 0.73 9.06 13.66
C LEU A 64 1.90 8.15 13.99
N GLU A 65 2.52 7.59 12.96
CA GLU A 65 3.66 6.68 13.13
C GLU A 65 4.55 6.62 11.88
N ILE A 66 5.73 6.06 12.05
CA ILE A 66 6.61 5.68 10.97
C ILE A 66 6.98 4.20 11.10
N ASN A 67 6.78 3.45 10.03
CA ASN A 67 7.17 2.06 9.92
C ASN A 67 8.49 1.96 9.16
N MET A 68 9.59 1.64 9.85
CA MET A 68 10.94 1.51 9.27
C MET A 68 11.17 0.10 8.72
N ARG A 69 10.31 -0.34 7.83
CA ARG A 69 10.33 -1.66 7.20
C ARG A 69 9.55 -1.65 5.89
N ASN A 70 9.69 -2.72 5.13
CA ASN A 70 8.73 -3.01 4.06
C ASN A 70 7.34 -3.24 4.67
N ASP A 71 6.33 -2.56 4.17
CA ASP A 71 4.98 -2.66 4.70
C ASP A 71 4.05 -3.52 3.82
N GLY A 72 2.79 -3.70 4.27
CA GLY A 72 1.80 -4.49 3.55
C GLY A 72 1.39 -3.90 2.20
N ASN A 73 1.68 -2.63 1.96
CA ASN A 73 1.31 -1.91 0.73
C ASN A 73 2.41 -1.95 -0.35
N ALA A 74 3.58 -2.54 -0.07
CA ALA A 74 4.72 -2.57 -0.99
C ALA A 74 4.38 -3.21 -2.34
N TYR A 75 3.47 -4.20 -2.36
CA TYR A 75 3.02 -4.80 -3.61
C TYR A 75 2.18 -3.83 -4.44
N CYS A 76 1.37 -2.99 -3.79
CA CYS A 76 0.62 -1.92 -4.45
C CYS A 76 1.58 -0.93 -5.14
N VAL A 77 2.62 -0.48 -4.44
CA VAL A 77 3.65 0.42 -4.98
C VAL A 77 4.35 -0.19 -6.20
N LYS A 78 4.69 -1.48 -6.13
CA LYS A 78 5.23 -2.22 -7.28
C LYS A 78 4.24 -2.28 -8.45
N SER A 79 2.95 -2.48 -8.17
CA SER A 79 1.91 -2.53 -9.21
C SER A 79 1.71 -1.18 -9.90
N ALA A 80 1.93 -0.08 -9.19
CA ALA A 80 1.96 1.28 -9.76
C ALA A 80 3.19 1.54 -10.64
N GLY A 81 4.19 0.65 -10.65
CA GLY A 81 5.38 0.73 -11.48
C GLY A 81 6.70 1.01 -10.76
N VAL A 82 6.68 1.23 -9.44
CA VAL A 82 7.88 1.55 -8.65
C VAL A 82 8.20 0.43 -7.67
N ASN A 83 9.24 -0.34 -7.94
CA ASN A 83 9.65 -1.47 -7.09
C ASN A 83 10.67 -1.02 -6.04
N LEU A 84 10.18 -0.38 -4.96
CA LEU A 84 11.05 0.15 -3.89
C LEU A 84 11.96 -0.92 -3.25
N PRO A 85 11.50 -2.15 -2.93
CA PRO A 85 12.38 -3.19 -2.40
C PRO A 85 13.55 -3.51 -3.34
N PHE A 86 13.29 -3.62 -4.64
CA PHE A 86 14.35 -3.87 -5.62
C PHE A 86 15.31 -2.67 -5.71
N ILE A 87 14.79 -1.45 -5.76
CA ILE A 87 15.58 -0.22 -5.83
C ILE A 87 16.52 -0.13 -4.62
N TRP A 88 16.01 -0.41 -3.43
CA TRP A 88 16.81 -0.38 -2.20
C TRP A 88 17.88 -1.48 -2.19
N CYS A 89 17.54 -2.72 -2.56
CA CYS A 89 18.53 -3.81 -2.67
C CYS A 89 19.62 -3.49 -3.70
N TYR A 90 19.22 -2.98 -4.86
CA TYR A 90 20.18 -2.61 -5.91
C TYR A 90 21.13 -1.51 -5.43
N TYR A 91 20.59 -0.46 -4.81
CA TYR A 91 21.42 0.61 -4.24
C TYR A 91 22.36 0.10 -3.15
N SER A 92 21.89 -0.80 -2.28
CA SER A 92 22.72 -1.38 -1.21
C SER A 92 23.89 -2.21 -1.73
N VAL A 93 23.76 -2.83 -2.89
CA VAL A 93 24.82 -3.67 -3.50
C VAL A 93 25.77 -2.83 -4.35
N PHE A 94 25.23 -1.91 -5.15
CA PHE A 94 25.99 -1.21 -6.19
C PHE A 94 26.34 0.24 -5.85
N GLY A 95 25.80 0.82 -4.77
CA GLY A 95 26.04 2.21 -4.36
C GLY A 95 25.42 3.25 -5.29
N GLN A 96 24.60 2.84 -6.26
CA GLN A 96 23.94 3.71 -7.24
C GLN A 96 22.50 3.26 -7.48
N LEU A 97 21.65 4.18 -7.90
CA LEU A 97 20.25 3.87 -8.22
C LEU A 97 20.19 3.11 -9.57
N PRO A 98 19.25 2.14 -9.70
CA PRO A 98 19.00 1.50 -10.97
C PRO A 98 18.35 2.47 -11.97
N ASN A 99 18.52 2.23 -13.27
CA ASN A 99 17.79 2.97 -14.31
C ASN A 99 16.35 2.45 -14.45
N LEU A 100 15.53 2.74 -13.45
CA LEU A 100 14.11 2.36 -13.35
C LEU A 100 13.26 3.58 -12.97
N PRO A 101 11.94 3.56 -13.26
CA PRO A 101 11.04 4.59 -12.79
C PRO A 101 11.06 4.74 -11.27
N MET A 102 11.12 5.98 -10.80
CA MET A 102 11.04 6.35 -9.37
C MET A 102 9.71 7.03 -9.04
N THR A 103 8.90 7.31 -10.05
CA THR A 103 7.57 7.92 -9.98
C THR A 103 6.61 7.19 -10.91
N PHE A 104 5.33 7.46 -10.77
CA PHE A 104 4.26 6.95 -11.65
C PHE A 104 3.20 8.03 -11.84
N SER A 105 2.29 7.87 -12.82
CA SER A 105 1.39 8.97 -13.23
C SER A 105 -0.08 8.71 -12.92
N ASN A 106 -0.50 7.45 -12.80
CA ASN A 106 -1.91 7.10 -12.65
C ASN A 106 -2.17 6.44 -11.31
N SER A 107 -3.17 6.92 -10.58
CA SER A 107 -3.62 6.25 -9.35
C SER A 107 -4.08 4.83 -9.64
N ILE A 108 -3.82 3.93 -8.72
CA ILE A 108 -4.27 2.54 -8.78
C ILE A 108 -5.03 2.18 -7.51
N ARG A 109 -5.95 1.23 -7.62
CA ARG A 109 -6.68 0.65 -6.48
C ARG A 109 -6.12 -0.71 -6.14
N PHE A 110 -5.84 -0.90 -4.87
CA PHE A 110 -5.37 -2.15 -4.31
C PHE A 110 -6.36 -2.72 -3.31
N ILE A 111 -6.67 -4.01 -3.46
CA ILE A 111 -7.57 -4.70 -2.55
C ILE A 111 -6.86 -5.89 -1.88
N PRO A 112 -6.86 -5.96 -0.54
CA PRO A 112 -6.36 -7.14 0.19
C PRO A 112 -7.44 -8.23 0.25
N ASP A 113 -7.82 -8.74 -0.90
CA ASP A 113 -8.83 -9.76 -1.23
C ASP A 113 -9.70 -10.23 -0.04
N PHE A 114 -9.30 -11.33 0.63
CA PHE A 114 -10.10 -11.94 1.70
C PHE A 114 -10.16 -11.13 2.99
N ASN A 115 -9.13 -10.34 3.29
CA ASN A 115 -9.16 -9.49 4.48
C ASN A 115 -10.19 -8.38 4.31
N ASP A 116 -10.24 -7.78 3.13
CA ASP A 116 -11.24 -6.77 2.81
C ASP A 116 -12.66 -7.34 2.67
N LEU A 117 -12.79 -8.58 2.13
CA LEU A 117 -14.07 -9.30 2.11
C LEU A 117 -14.65 -9.46 3.53
N LYS A 118 -13.83 -9.86 4.51
CA LYS A 118 -14.27 -9.97 5.91
C LYS A 118 -14.77 -8.64 6.46
N VAL A 119 -14.10 -7.54 6.12
CA VAL A 119 -14.53 -6.19 6.51
C VAL A 119 -15.86 -5.84 5.85
N ALA A 120 -15.98 -6.05 4.54
CA ALA A 120 -17.20 -5.79 3.79
C ALA A 120 -18.39 -6.60 4.32
N LEU A 121 -18.18 -7.87 4.65
CA LEU A 121 -19.20 -8.72 5.30
C LEU A 121 -19.63 -8.14 6.65
N SER A 122 -18.68 -7.75 7.50
CA SER A 122 -18.99 -7.16 8.82
C SER A 122 -19.77 -5.84 8.73
N GLN A 123 -19.55 -5.09 7.66
CA GLN A 123 -20.21 -3.82 7.37
C GLN A 123 -21.49 -3.96 6.53
N LYS A 124 -21.87 -5.18 6.13
CA LYS A 124 -23.01 -5.48 5.23
C LYS A 124 -22.84 -4.85 3.83
N LYS A 125 -21.60 -4.72 3.36
CA LYS A 125 -21.21 -4.11 2.08
C LYS A 125 -20.70 -5.10 1.04
N THR A 126 -21.19 -6.34 1.07
CA THR A 126 -20.69 -7.43 0.22
C THR A 126 -20.87 -7.14 -1.28
N LEU A 127 -21.98 -6.52 -1.70
CA LEU A 127 -22.19 -6.16 -3.10
C LEU A 127 -21.22 -5.08 -3.57
N GLU A 128 -20.94 -4.09 -2.70
CA GLU A 128 -19.90 -3.08 -2.97
C GLU A 128 -18.53 -3.75 -3.14
N TRP A 129 -18.23 -4.75 -2.29
CA TRP A 129 -16.96 -5.46 -2.37
C TRP A 129 -16.76 -6.16 -3.72
N PHE A 130 -17.77 -6.82 -4.28
CA PHE A 130 -17.67 -7.46 -5.60
C PHE A 130 -17.38 -6.44 -6.71
N ALA A 131 -18.02 -5.28 -6.64
CA ALA A 131 -17.78 -4.21 -7.59
C ALA A 131 -16.36 -3.62 -7.45
N ASP A 132 -15.88 -3.45 -6.22
CA ASP A 132 -14.53 -2.96 -5.91
C ASP A 132 -13.47 -3.98 -6.33
N PHE A 133 -13.70 -5.27 -6.04
CA PHE A 133 -12.81 -6.36 -6.45
C PHE A 133 -12.63 -6.40 -7.97
N ALA A 134 -13.73 -6.28 -8.73
CA ALA A 134 -13.66 -6.28 -10.19
C ALA A 134 -12.99 -5.03 -10.79
N LYS A 135 -12.96 -3.91 -10.05
CA LYS A 135 -12.37 -2.62 -10.48
C LYS A 135 -10.97 -2.39 -9.95
N ALA A 136 -10.50 -3.24 -9.02
CA ALA A 136 -9.16 -3.08 -8.45
C ALA A 136 -8.10 -3.40 -9.51
N ASP A 137 -7.08 -2.54 -9.56
CA ASP A 137 -5.93 -2.69 -10.46
C ASP A 137 -4.91 -3.70 -9.94
N SER A 138 -4.94 -3.93 -8.64
CA SER A 138 -4.00 -4.81 -7.94
C SER A 138 -4.66 -5.51 -6.76
N HIS A 139 -4.30 -6.76 -6.57
CA HIS A 139 -4.83 -7.66 -5.55
C HIS A 139 -3.70 -8.25 -4.72
N SER A 140 -3.98 -8.58 -3.45
CA SER A 140 -2.97 -9.21 -2.59
C SER A 140 -2.65 -10.64 -2.99
N ILE A 141 -3.64 -11.38 -3.50
CA ILE A 141 -3.54 -12.81 -3.84
C ILE A 141 -4.03 -13.10 -5.25
N PHE A 142 -5.17 -12.51 -5.65
CA PHE A 142 -5.74 -12.79 -6.98
C PHE A 142 -4.82 -12.30 -8.08
N ASN A 143 -4.51 -13.21 -9.02
CA ASN A 143 -3.75 -12.91 -10.23
C ASN A 143 -4.35 -13.70 -11.39
N SER A 144 -4.86 -13.01 -12.41
CA SER A 144 -5.48 -13.66 -13.58
C SER A 144 -4.52 -14.56 -14.38
N LYS A 145 -3.20 -14.35 -14.23
CA LYS A 145 -2.17 -15.19 -14.88
C LYS A 145 -1.75 -16.39 -14.03
N ASP A 146 -2.06 -16.37 -12.73
CA ASP A 146 -1.79 -17.46 -11.79
C ASP A 146 -2.87 -17.47 -10.71
N ILE A 147 -3.96 -18.16 -10.96
CA ILE A 147 -5.12 -18.25 -10.07
C ILE A 147 -4.97 -19.30 -8.98
N GLY A 148 -3.94 -20.16 -9.04
CA GLY A 148 -3.71 -21.23 -8.07
C GLY A 148 -3.67 -20.76 -6.63
N PRO A 149 -2.87 -19.75 -6.25
CA PRO A 149 -2.81 -19.23 -4.88
C PRO A 149 -4.17 -18.72 -4.35
N PHE A 150 -4.99 -18.16 -5.22
CA PHE A 150 -6.32 -17.67 -4.84
C PHE A 150 -7.26 -18.81 -4.43
N PHE A 151 -7.27 -19.94 -5.18
CA PHE A 151 -8.06 -21.11 -4.82
C PHE A 151 -7.56 -21.80 -3.56
N VAL A 152 -6.24 -21.90 -3.38
CA VAL A 152 -5.65 -22.42 -2.14
C VAL A 152 -6.08 -21.59 -0.94
N GLU A 153 -6.12 -20.27 -1.07
CA GLU A 153 -6.56 -19.43 0.04
C GLU A 153 -8.08 -19.57 0.30
N ILE A 154 -8.92 -19.74 -0.73
CA ILE A 154 -10.35 -20.08 -0.53
C ILE A 154 -10.46 -21.37 0.30
N GLU A 155 -9.75 -22.42 -0.07
CA GLU A 155 -9.76 -23.68 0.67
C GLU A 155 -9.32 -23.49 2.13
N ASN A 156 -8.25 -22.73 2.37
CA ASN A 156 -7.78 -22.40 3.70
C ASN A 156 -8.80 -21.61 4.53
N GLN A 157 -9.51 -20.65 3.92
CA GLN A 157 -10.55 -19.89 4.61
C GLN A 157 -11.73 -20.80 4.99
N ILE A 158 -12.14 -21.73 4.13
CA ILE A 158 -13.18 -22.70 4.44
C ILE A 158 -12.75 -23.59 5.62
N LYS A 159 -11.52 -24.14 5.59
CA LYS A 159 -11.00 -25.00 6.66
C LYS A 159 -10.87 -24.31 8.03
N ARG A 160 -10.67 -22.99 8.05
CA ARG A 160 -10.57 -22.22 9.31
C ARG A 160 -11.95 -21.94 9.96
N HIS A 161 -13.03 -22.15 9.22
CA HIS A 161 -14.40 -21.90 9.68
C HIS A 161 -15.22 -23.19 9.89
N ILE A 162 -14.60 -24.35 9.68
CA ILE A 162 -15.09 -25.69 10.05
C ILE A 162 -14.37 -26.17 11.31
#